data_a27f6f0592954a471ac64d054136ee1d
#
_entry.id   a27f6f0592954a471ac64d054136ee1d
#
_cell.length_a   1.000
_cell.length_b   1.000
_cell.length_c   1.000
_cell.angle_alpha   90.00
_cell.angle_beta   90.00
_cell.angle_gamma   90.00
#
_symmetry.space_group_name_H-M   'P 1'
#
loop_
_entity.id
_entity.type
_entity.pdbx_description
1 polymer ?
#
loop_
_entity_poly.entity_id
_entity_poly.type
_entity_poly.pdbx_seq_one_letter_code
_entity_poly.pdbx_strand_id
1 'polypeptide(L)'
;MSSSELGELKKQLEELLDKQFIRPSVSPWGAPVLLVKKKDGSMRLCVDYRQLNKVTIKNRYPLRRIDDLMDQLVGAEVFSKIDLRSRYHHIRVKAEDISKTAFRTRYEHYEYSVMPFGVSNAPGVFMEYTNIIFHPFLDRFVVVFIDDILVYLKS
;
A
#
# COMPACT_ATOMS: atom_id res chain seq x y z
N MET A 1 22.20 -10.42 -6.68
CA MET A 1 21.11 -11.35 -6.31
C MET A 1 21.55 -12.79 -6.57
N SER A 2 21.27 -13.67 -5.63
CA SER A 2 21.48 -15.10 -5.81
C SER A 2 20.47 -15.70 -6.81
N SER A 3 20.74 -16.92 -7.26
CA SER A 3 19.82 -17.62 -8.17
C SER A 3 18.43 -17.82 -7.57
N SER A 4 18.34 -18.12 -6.27
CA SER A 4 17.05 -18.27 -5.57
C SER A 4 16.31 -16.94 -5.43
N GLU A 5 17.01 -15.85 -5.21
CA GLU A 5 16.41 -14.51 -5.15
C GLU A 5 15.87 -14.07 -6.50
N LEU A 6 16.56 -14.35 -7.59
CA LEU A 6 16.09 -14.08 -8.95
C LEU A 6 14.83 -14.88 -9.28
N GLY A 7 14.77 -16.15 -8.86
CA GLY A 7 13.59 -16.98 -9.01
C GLY A 7 12.38 -16.43 -8.26
N GLU A 8 12.56 -15.99 -7.04
CA GLU A 8 11.50 -15.39 -6.23
C GLU A 8 11.04 -14.02 -6.80
N LEU A 9 11.98 -13.21 -7.26
CA LEU A 9 11.68 -11.95 -7.94
C LEU A 9 10.80 -12.18 -9.16
N LYS A 10 11.19 -13.13 -10.03
CA LYS A 10 10.43 -13.48 -11.23
C LYS A 10 9.01 -13.92 -10.87
N LYS A 11 8.86 -14.79 -9.87
CA LYS A 11 7.55 -15.26 -9.42
C LYS A 11 6.65 -14.12 -8.97
N GLN A 12 7.16 -13.21 -8.14
CA GLN A 12 6.37 -12.07 -7.65
C GLN A 12 6.00 -11.10 -8.78
N LEU A 13 6.89 -10.87 -9.74
CA LEU A 13 6.59 -10.06 -10.93
C LEU A 13 5.49 -10.70 -11.79
N GLU A 14 5.54 -12.00 -12.02
CA GLU A 14 4.50 -12.74 -12.75
C GLU A 14 3.14 -12.63 -12.05
N GLU A 15 3.09 -12.74 -10.73
CA GLU A 15 1.86 -12.56 -9.95
C GLU A 15 1.28 -11.15 -10.13
N LEU A 16 2.12 -10.11 -10.09
CA LEU A 16 1.68 -8.73 -10.30
C LEU A 16 1.21 -8.47 -11.73
N LEU A 17 1.87 -9.06 -12.73
CA LEU A 17 1.47 -8.98 -14.13
C LEU A 17 0.13 -9.67 -14.37
N ASP A 18 -0.07 -10.86 -13.82
CA ASP A 18 -1.32 -11.62 -13.93
C ASP A 18 -2.51 -10.87 -13.34
N LYS A 19 -2.29 -10.16 -12.23
CA LYS A 19 -3.30 -9.29 -11.60
C LYS A 19 -3.47 -7.95 -12.32
N GLN A 20 -2.65 -7.66 -13.32
CA GLN A 20 -2.63 -6.39 -14.05
C GLN A 20 -2.32 -5.18 -13.16
N PHE A 21 -1.59 -5.40 -12.08
CA PHE A 21 -1.13 -4.33 -11.19
C PHE A 21 0.07 -3.59 -11.73
N ILE A 22 0.89 -4.27 -12.52
CA ILE A 22 2.04 -3.70 -13.24
C ILE A 22 1.93 -3.99 -14.73
N ARG A 23 2.64 -3.20 -15.53
CA ARG A 23 2.77 -3.37 -16.97
C ARG A 23 4.17 -2.99 -17.43
N PRO A 24 4.63 -3.48 -18.60
CA PRO A 24 5.89 -3.01 -19.18
C PRO A 24 5.91 -1.49 -19.34
N SER A 25 7.06 -0.87 -19.13
CA SER A 25 7.22 0.58 -19.15
C SER A 25 8.34 1.01 -20.07
N VAL A 26 8.16 2.18 -20.68
CA VAL A 26 9.18 2.93 -21.41
C VAL A 26 9.48 4.26 -20.71
N SER A 27 9.06 4.41 -19.46
CA SER A 27 9.24 5.61 -18.68
C SER A 27 10.71 6.01 -18.50
N PRO A 28 11.04 7.30 -18.50
CA PRO A 28 12.38 7.76 -18.11
C PRO A 28 12.68 7.56 -16.63
N TRP A 29 11.66 7.36 -15.80
CA TRP A 29 11.80 7.00 -14.39
C TRP A 29 12.20 5.53 -14.24
N GLY A 30 12.88 5.20 -13.16
CA GLY A 30 13.26 3.82 -12.93
C GLY A 30 13.81 3.62 -11.52
N ALA A 31 12.94 3.35 -10.57
CA ALA A 31 13.35 3.05 -9.20
C ALA A 31 14.00 1.66 -9.13
N PRO A 32 15.02 1.47 -8.27
CA PRO A 32 15.63 0.17 -8.06
C PRO A 32 14.71 -0.75 -7.25
N VAL A 33 14.91 -2.05 -7.43
CA VAL A 33 14.17 -3.12 -6.76
C VAL A 33 15.05 -3.81 -5.73
N LEU A 34 14.48 -4.12 -4.58
CA LEU A 34 15.11 -4.86 -3.50
C LEU A 34 14.25 -6.05 -3.12
N LEU A 35 14.89 -7.15 -2.72
CA LEU A 35 14.22 -8.24 -2.02
C LEU A 35 14.56 -8.15 -0.54
N VAL A 36 13.54 -8.04 0.28
CA VAL A 36 13.66 -7.93 1.74
C VAL A 36 13.19 -9.22 2.38
N LYS A 37 14.06 -9.80 3.22
CA LYS A 37 13.73 -11.00 3.99
C LYS A 37 12.81 -10.64 5.17
N LYS A 38 11.66 -11.32 5.25
CA LYS A 38 10.75 -11.20 6.38
C LYS A 38 11.19 -12.06 7.56
N LYS A 39 10.59 -11.84 8.70
CA LYS A 39 10.85 -12.63 9.93
C LYS A 39 10.57 -14.12 9.76
N ASP A 40 9.59 -14.48 8.91
CA ASP A 40 9.24 -15.86 8.60
C ASP A 40 10.16 -16.53 7.57
N GLY A 41 11.19 -15.82 7.10
CA GLY A 41 12.15 -16.30 6.11
C GLY A 41 11.73 -16.09 4.66
N SER A 42 10.50 -15.68 4.39
CA SER A 42 10.05 -15.36 3.03
C SER A 42 10.67 -14.06 2.53
N MET A 43 10.76 -13.91 1.20
CA MET A 43 11.29 -12.71 0.55
C MET A 43 10.14 -11.86 0.03
N ARG A 44 10.27 -10.54 0.17
CA ARG A 44 9.30 -9.57 -0.32
C ARG A 44 9.94 -8.62 -1.31
N LEU A 45 9.31 -8.49 -2.48
CA LEU A 45 9.69 -7.49 -3.47
C LEU A 45 9.35 -6.08 -2.95
N CYS A 46 10.37 -5.22 -2.91
CA CYS A 46 10.22 -3.82 -2.54
C CYS A 46 10.82 -2.94 -3.62
N VAL A 47 10.14 -1.84 -3.95
CA VAL A 47 10.65 -0.83 -4.85
C VAL A 47 11.13 0.36 -4.04
N ASP A 48 12.32 0.85 -4.33
CA ASP A 48 12.89 1.99 -3.62
C ASP A 48 12.43 3.30 -4.24
N TYR A 49 11.36 3.86 -3.70
CA TYR A 49 10.79 5.13 -4.15
C TYR A 49 11.35 6.37 -3.43
N ARG A 50 12.45 6.27 -2.72
CA ARG A 50 13.02 7.42 -1.99
C ARG A 50 13.24 8.63 -2.87
N GLN A 51 13.70 8.46 -4.11
CA GLN A 51 13.92 9.55 -5.05
C GLN A 51 12.59 10.17 -5.52
N LEU A 52 11.60 9.34 -5.83
CA LEU A 52 10.26 9.81 -6.17
C LEU A 52 9.63 10.56 -4.99
N ASN A 53 9.77 10.05 -3.78
CA ASN A 53 9.20 10.65 -2.58
C ASN A 53 9.77 12.05 -2.29
N LYS A 54 11.02 12.32 -2.69
CA LYS A 54 11.63 13.65 -2.53
C LYS A 54 10.94 14.74 -3.36
N VAL A 55 10.40 14.39 -4.52
CA VAL A 55 9.73 15.33 -5.44
C VAL A 55 8.21 15.25 -5.37
N THR A 56 7.66 14.33 -4.60
CA THR A 56 6.22 14.16 -4.42
C THR A 56 5.66 15.23 -3.49
N ILE A 57 4.58 15.90 -3.91
CA ILE A 57 3.81 16.76 -3.03
C ILE A 57 3.08 15.91 -2.02
N LYS A 58 3.41 16.08 -0.75
CA LYS A 58 2.86 15.24 0.33
C LYS A 58 1.40 15.54 0.57
N ASN A 59 0.60 14.48 0.67
CA ASN A 59 -0.78 14.54 1.04
C ASN A 59 -0.92 15.02 2.50
N ARG A 60 -1.84 15.95 2.73
CA ARG A 60 -2.15 16.51 4.07
C ARG A 60 -3.46 15.98 4.62
N TYR A 61 -3.84 14.76 4.26
CA TYR A 61 -5.04 14.14 4.80
C TYR A 61 -4.96 14.11 6.34
N PRO A 62 -6.00 14.63 7.05
CA PRO A 62 -5.96 14.73 8.49
C PRO A 62 -5.97 13.34 9.14
N LEU A 63 -4.96 13.10 9.98
CA LEU A 63 -4.88 11.92 10.83
C LEU A 63 -5.62 12.19 12.14
N ARG A 64 -6.57 11.33 12.51
CA ARG A 64 -7.15 11.37 13.84
C ARG A 64 -6.07 11.01 14.87
N ARG A 65 -6.12 11.67 16.02
CA ARG A 65 -5.22 11.33 17.11
C ARG A 65 -5.57 9.95 17.65
N ILE A 66 -4.55 9.17 17.99
CA ILE A 66 -4.75 7.83 18.51
C ILE A 66 -5.56 7.85 19.83
N ASP A 67 -5.37 8.88 20.65
CA ASP A 67 -6.12 9.07 21.89
C ASP A 67 -7.63 9.22 21.65
N ASP A 68 -8.03 9.98 20.63
CA ASP A 68 -9.44 10.15 20.27
C ASP A 68 -10.06 8.83 19.80
N LEU A 69 -9.30 8.02 19.06
CA LEU A 69 -9.74 6.70 18.61
C LEU A 69 -9.88 5.72 19.78
N MET A 70 -8.94 5.75 20.73
CA MET A 70 -9.01 4.93 21.93
C MET A 70 -10.20 5.29 22.80
N ASP A 71 -10.54 6.57 22.91
CA ASP A 71 -11.73 7.04 23.66
C ASP A 71 -13.02 6.48 23.04
N GLN A 72 -13.11 6.35 21.73
CA GLN A 72 -14.26 5.74 21.05
C GLN A 72 -14.45 4.27 21.43
N LEU A 73 -13.37 3.57 21.76
CA LEU A 73 -13.37 2.15 22.08
C LEU A 73 -13.73 1.88 23.54
N VAL A 74 -13.83 2.90 24.38
CA VAL A 74 -14.21 2.74 25.79
C VAL A 74 -15.59 2.08 25.90
N GLY A 75 -15.68 1.01 26.66
CA GLY A 75 -16.90 0.22 26.85
C GLY A 75 -17.17 -0.80 25.73
N ALA A 76 -16.29 -0.93 24.75
CA ALA A 76 -16.39 -1.97 23.74
C ALA A 76 -15.94 -3.31 24.29
N GLU A 77 -16.68 -4.36 24.01
CA GLU A 77 -16.41 -5.71 24.51
C GLU A 77 -15.97 -6.68 23.41
N VAL A 78 -16.42 -6.46 22.21
CA VAL A 78 -16.11 -7.33 21.06
C VAL A 78 -15.40 -6.52 19.99
N PHE A 79 -14.27 -7.07 19.51
CA PHE A 79 -13.44 -6.44 18.49
C PHE A 79 -13.18 -7.40 17.35
N SER A 80 -13.18 -6.88 16.12
CA SER A 80 -12.73 -7.60 14.94
C SER A 80 -11.87 -6.66 14.09
N LYS A 81 -10.71 -7.12 13.69
CA LYS A 81 -9.81 -6.38 12.80
C LYS A 81 -10.00 -6.87 11.37
N ILE A 82 -10.25 -5.95 10.46
CA ILE A 82 -10.27 -6.23 9.03
C ILE A 82 -8.91 -5.89 8.45
N ASP A 83 -8.27 -6.90 7.83
CA ASP A 83 -7.01 -6.74 7.12
C ASP A 83 -7.25 -6.94 5.62
N LEU A 84 -7.18 -5.85 4.85
CA LEU A 84 -7.38 -5.90 3.40
C LEU A 84 -6.12 -6.43 2.72
N ARG A 85 -6.25 -7.53 2.00
CA ARG A 85 -5.15 -8.06 1.17
C ARG A 85 -4.78 -7.02 0.11
N SER A 86 -3.47 -6.87 -0.11
CA SER A 86 -2.93 -5.95 -1.12
C SER A 86 -3.51 -4.54 -1.02
N ARG A 87 -3.69 -4.07 0.19
CA ARG A 87 -4.46 -2.87 0.56
C ARG A 87 -4.29 -1.68 -0.40
N TYR A 88 -3.07 -1.28 -0.73
CA TYR A 88 -2.83 -0.13 -1.61
C TYR A 88 -3.17 -0.44 -3.08
N HIS A 89 -3.09 -1.70 -3.48
CA HIS A 89 -3.42 -2.14 -4.84
C HIS A 89 -4.91 -2.05 -5.18
N HIS A 90 -5.78 -1.72 -4.22
CA HIS A 90 -7.19 -1.42 -4.48
C HIS A 90 -7.38 -0.03 -5.09
N ILE A 91 -6.37 0.81 -5.10
CA ILE A 91 -6.44 2.20 -5.56
C ILE A 91 -5.67 2.34 -6.87
N ARG A 92 -6.30 2.90 -7.89
CA ARG A 92 -5.65 3.17 -9.17
C ARG A 92 -4.80 4.43 -9.11
N VAL A 93 -3.65 4.39 -9.76
CA VAL A 93 -2.80 5.56 -9.99
C VAL A 93 -3.43 6.38 -11.12
N LYS A 94 -3.40 7.70 -11.01
CA LYS A 94 -3.81 8.59 -12.11
C LYS A 94 -2.97 8.29 -13.36
N ALA A 95 -3.60 8.30 -14.53
CA ALA A 95 -2.93 7.98 -15.79
C ALA A 95 -1.64 8.79 -16.02
N GLU A 96 -1.64 10.06 -15.66
CA GLU A 96 -0.50 10.98 -15.77
C GLU A 96 0.65 10.65 -14.82
N ASP A 97 0.39 9.91 -13.74
CA ASP A 97 1.37 9.57 -12.71
C ASP A 97 1.90 8.13 -12.83
N ILE A 98 1.31 7.30 -13.66
CA ILE A 98 1.71 5.89 -13.80
C ILE A 98 3.19 5.78 -14.15
N SER A 99 3.68 6.56 -15.10
CA SER A 99 5.07 6.52 -15.52
C SER A 99 6.07 6.88 -14.40
N LYS A 100 5.64 7.65 -13.41
CA LYS A 100 6.46 8.02 -12.25
C LYS A 100 6.70 6.86 -11.29
N THR A 101 5.83 5.85 -11.32
CA THR A 101 5.95 4.64 -10.49
C THR A 101 6.89 3.60 -11.08
N ALA A 102 7.49 3.87 -12.23
CA ALA A 102 8.32 2.93 -12.94
C ALA A 102 9.50 2.43 -12.08
N PHE A 103 9.78 1.15 -12.21
CA PHE A 103 10.89 0.49 -11.53
C PHE A 103 11.61 -0.45 -12.48
N ARG A 104 12.89 -0.68 -12.22
CA ARG A 104 13.74 -1.52 -13.04
C ARG A 104 14.20 -2.74 -12.27
N THR A 105 14.03 -3.89 -12.92
CA THR A 105 14.75 -5.10 -12.54
C THR A 105 16.01 -5.24 -13.38
N ARG A 106 16.77 -6.30 -13.16
CA ARG A 106 17.97 -6.57 -13.93
C ARG A 106 17.71 -6.65 -15.44
N TYR A 107 16.53 -7.14 -15.83
CA TYR A 107 16.20 -7.46 -17.21
C TYR A 107 15.09 -6.61 -17.81
N GLU A 108 14.18 -6.12 -17.00
CA GLU A 108 12.93 -5.55 -17.46
C GLU A 108 12.55 -4.29 -16.67
N HIS A 109 11.70 -3.49 -17.29
CA HIS A 109 11.22 -2.20 -16.80
C HIS A 109 9.71 -2.23 -16.75
N TYR A 110 9.15 -1.97 -15.58
CA TYR A 110 7.71 -1.99 -15.31
C TYR A 110 7.23 -0.69 -14.67
N GLU A 111 5.93 -0.48 -14.71
CA GLU A 111 5.26 0.61 -14.00
C GLU A 111 3.97 0.10 -13.35
N TYR A 112 3.54 0.74 -12.26
CA TYR A 112 2.33 0.38 -11.56
C TYR A 112 1.11 1.13 -12.10
N SER A 113 0.04 0.39 -12.40
CA SER A 113 -1.29 0.94 -12.68
C SER A 113 -2.12 1.17 -11.42
N VAL A 114 -1.73 0.53 -10.32
CA VAL A 114 -2.32 0.66 -8.99
C VAL A 114 -1.30 1.22 -8.02
N MET A 115 -1.77 1.78 -6.91
CA MET A 115 -0.90 2.44 -5.94
C MET A 115 0.08 1.45 -5.30
N PRO A 116 1.40 1.63 -5.49
CA PRO A 116 2.40 0.74 -4.94
C PRO A 116 2.69 1.03 -3.46
N PHE A 117 3.26 0.03 -2.78
CA PHE A 117 3.85 0.25 -1.46
C PHE A 117 5.13 1.10 -1.58
N GLY A 118 5.37 1.94 -0.60
CA GLY A 118 6.59 2.72 -0.50
C GLY A 118 6.51 4.15 -1.03
N VAL A 119 5.41 4.53 -1.72
CA VAL A 119 5.17 5.94 -2.05
C VAL A 119 4.63 6.69 -0.83
N SER A 120 5.10 7.92 -0.63
CA SER A 120 4.81 8.67 0.61
C SER A 120 3.33 8.97 0.83
N ASN A 121 2.55 9.10 -0.24
CA ASN A 121 1.12 9.43 -0.15
C ASN A 121 0.22 8.21 0.03
N ALA A 122 0.75 6.99 -0.06
CA ALA A 122 -0.06 5.78 -0.01
C ALA A 122 -0.90 5.64 1.29
N PRO A 123 -0.33 5.83 2.48
CA PRO A 123 -1.13 5.72 3.71
C PRO A 123 -2.28 6.72 3.79
N GLY A 124 -2.04 7.97 3.43
CA GLY A 124 -3.07 9.03 3.47
C GLY A 124 -4.18 8.81 2.46
N VAL A 125 -3.84 8.46 1.24
CA VAL A 125 -4.82 8.15 0.18
C VAL A 125 -5.65 6.92 0.53
N PHE A 126 -5.02 5.89 1.05
CA PHE A 126 -5.72 4.68 1.49
C PHE A 126 -6.69 4.97 2.64
N MET A 127 -6.29 5.80 3.60
CA MET A 127 -7.15 6.20 4.71
C MET A 127 -8.37 6.99 4.23
N GLU A 128 -8.19 7.93 3.30
CA GLU A 128 -9.29 8.65 2.65
C GLU A 128 -10.25 7.69 1.96
N TYR A 129 -9.72 6.74 1.20
CA TYR A 129 -10.49 5.72 0.51
C TYR A 129 -11.32 4.86 1.48
N THR A 130 -10.71 4.38 2.55
CA THR A 130 -11.41 3.56 3.56
C THR A 130 -12.45 4.37 4.34
N ASN A 131 -12.18 5.64 4.64
CA ASN A 131 -13.14 6.52 5.29
C ASN A 131 -14.38 6.76 4.41
N ILE A 132 -14.21 6.89 3.10
CA ILE A 132 -15.33 7.04 2.16
C ILE A 132 -16.19 5.76 2.15
N ILE A 133 -15.55 4.59 2.06
CA ILE A 133 -16.25 3.30 2.03
C ILE A 133 -17.01 3.04 3.33
N PHE A 134 -16.41 3.31 4.47
CA PHE A 134 -16.99 3.03 5.78
C PHE A 134 -17.72 4.22 6.39
N HIS A 135 -17.89 5.32 5.66
CA HIS A 135 -18.51 6.55 6.17
C HIS A 135 -19.84 6.34 6.93
N PRO A 136 -20.77 5.51 6.44
CA PRO A 136 -22.03 5.27 7.16
C PRO A 136 -21.85 4.61 8.53
N PHE A 137 -20.73 3.96 8.76
CA PHE A 137 -20.45 3.14 9.96
C PHE A 137 -19.42 3.78 10.89
N LEU A 138 -18.73 4.83 10.44
CA LEU A 138 -17.75 5.54 11.24
C LEU A 138 -18.41 6.14 12.48
N ASP A 139 -17.70 6.10 13.59
CA ASP A 139 -18.16 6.58 14.90
C ASP A 139 -19.33 5.79 15.51
N ARG A 140 -19.80 4.75 14.83
CA ARG A 140 -20.84 3.83 15.34
C ARG A 140 -20.23 2.51 15.78
N PHE A 141 -19.61 1.77 14.88
CA PHE A 141 -18.97 0.48 15.17
C PHE A 141 -17.71 0.24 14.35
N VAL A 142 -17.24 1.20 13.56
CA VAL A 142 -16.02 1.12 12.77
C VAL A 142 -15.08 2.27 13.09
N VAL A 143 -13.82 1.94 13.29
CA VAL A 143 -12.71 2.90 13.40
C VAL A 143 -11.66 2.56 12.36
N VAL A 144 -11.21 3.57 11.62
CA VAL A 144 -10.12 3.45 10.66
C VAL A 144 -8.93 4.26 11.16
N PHE A 145 -7.77 3.61 11.27
CA PHE A 145 -6.52 4.25 11.64
C PHE A 145 -5.38 3.74 10.76
N ILE A 146 -4.84 4.64 9.92
CA ILE A 146 -3.78 4.35 8.94
C ILE A 146 -4.19 3.14 8.06
N ASP A 147 -3.64 1.97 8.32
CA ASP A 147 -3.85 0.75 7.55
C ASP A 147 -4.82 -0.22 8.22
N ASP A 148 -5.31 0.12 9.40
CA ASP A 148 -6.13 -0.77 10.23
C ASP A 148 -7.60 -0.34 10.22
N ILE A 149 -8.47 -1.32 10.03
CA ILE A 149 -9.92 -1.18 10.12
C ILE A 149 -10.38 -2.03 11.29
N LEU A 150 -10.93 -1.39 12.32
CA LEU A 150 -11.40 -2.07 13.51
C LEU A 150 -12.92 -1.96 13.60
N VAL A 151 -13.58 -3.11 13.69
CA VAL A 151 -15.01 -3.22 13.98
C VAL A 151 -15.17 -3.55 15.46
N TYR A 152 -16.04 -2.83 16.15
CA TYR A 152 -16.26 -3.04 17.58
C TYR A 152 -17.74 -2.96 17.94
N LEU A 153 -18.10 -3.63 19.04
CA LEU A 153 -19.45 -3.59 19.59
C LEU A 153 -19.37 -3.17 21.07
N LYS A 154 -20.22 -2.22 21.41
CA LYS A 154 -20.49 -1.86 22.81
C LYS A 154 -21.67 -2.69 23.31
N SER A 155 -21.54 -3.20 24.50
CA SER A 155 -22.64 -3.92 25.16
C SER A 155 -23.81 -2.98 25.50
#